data_fd86fc2314ce1db046bbd383cfdfcd7d
#
_entry.id   fd86fc2314ce1db046bbd383cfdfcd7d
#
_cell.length_a   1.000
_cell.length_b   1.000
_cell.length_c   1.000
_cell.angle_alpha   90.00
_cell.angle_beta   90.00
_cell.angle_gamma   90.00
#
_symmetry.space_group_name_H-M   'P 1'
#
loop_
_entity.id
_entity.type
_entity.pdbx_description
1 polymer ?
#
loop_
_entity_poly.entity_id
_entity_poly.type
_entity_poly.pdbx_seq_one_letter_code
_entity_poly.pdbx_strand_id
1 'polypeptide(L)'
;MEREPAPDRQSFVSTLPAGPGERRLALGTVLASAALFAVAVPLAKVPLSPVFAFIPVYQSALVVNDLITAVLLFGQFGILRSRALLVLAGGYLFTALMASVHGLTFPGLFAPTGLLGAGPQTTAWLYMFWHGGFPLVVVGYALLKDRDRAAAPAAWSPWPAVLAVVAVVTVAAGGLTLLATRGQAALPAIMAGQHYTAAMRLVVSCVWTLCLLALVILWWRRPHSVLDVWLMVVMSAWVFDIALAAVLNAGRFDIGFYAGRIYGLLAASFVLGVLLIEHGRLYARLVTAHAGERRERQLVQLRTAELTAVNHDLEAFSYSVSHDLRAPLRAVRGYVTILEEDFGARLDGEPRRLLGVIQDRARRMEQLIEDLLAFARLGRQRLALTSVPLDDLVRESVEDLRPTCDGREVTFNVEPLGRVEGDPALLKQVLVNLLGNAIKFTRSRHPAVVEVGRRAETEGAAAYYVRDNGAGFDRARAEKLFGVFQRFHSAAEFEGTGVGLAIVQRVVERHGGRVWAESAPGEGATFYFTLPGANGARDERS
;
A
#
# COMPACT_ATOMS: atom_id res chain seq x y z
N MET A 1 -10.61 -1.16 -14.84
CA MET A 1 -10.17 -1.73 -13.54
C MET A 1 -8.77 -2.29 -13.75
N GLU A 2 -7.79 -1.38 -13.78
CA GLU A 2 -6.37 -1.73 -13.83
C GLU A 2 -6.01 -2.36 -12.48
N ARG A 3 -5.50 -3.60 -12.51
CA ARG A 3 -4.95 -4.26 -11.33
C ARG A 3 -3.77 -3.41 -10.86
N GLU A 4 -3.88 -2.83 -9.65
CA GLU A 4 -2.70 -2.33 -8.94
C GLU A 4 -1.58 -3.36 -9.06
N PRO A 5 -0.36 -2.95 -9.47
CA PRO A 5 0.78 -3.85 -9.45
C PRO A 5 0.95 -4.34 -8.01
N ALA A 6 0.98 -5.66 -7.85
CA ALA A 6 1.26 -6.29 -6.56
C ALA A 6 2.50 -5.61 -5.95
N PRO A 7 2.51 -5.32 -4.62
CA PRO A 7 3.62 -4.64 -3.97
C PRO A 7 4.90 -5.38 -4.30
N ASP A 8 5.84 -4.62 -4.87
CA ASP A 8 7.16 -5.10 -5.28
C ASP A 8 7.69 -5.99 -4.16
N ARG A 9 7.81 -7.31 -4.43
CA ARG A 9 8.30 -8.29 -3.44
C ARG A 9 9.59 -7.68 -2.91
N GLN A 10 9.64 -7.33 -1.65
CA GLN A 10 10.83 -6.83 -0.99
C GLN A 10 11.94 -7.86 -1.26
N SER A 11 12.65 -7.68 -2.36
CA SER A 11 13.67 -8.61 -2.78
C SER A 11 14.88 -8.33 -1.92
N PHE A 12 15.13 -9.23 -0.97
CA PHE A 12 16.35 -9.20 -0.20
C PHE A 12 17.54 -9.37 -1.14
N VAL A 13 18.57 -8.55 -0.96
CA VAL A 13 19.79 -8.60 -1.78
C VAL A 13 20.42 -9.98 -1.73
N SER A 14 20.37 -10.64 -0.56
CA SER A 14 20.85 -12.02 -0.36
C SER A 14 20.20 -13.04 -1.31
N THR A 15 18.93 -12.82 -1.72
CA THR A 15 18.19 -13.72 -2.61
C THR A 15 18.18 -13.26 -4.06
N LEU A 16 18.64 -12.03 -4.36
CA LEU A 16 18.77 -11.53 -5.72
C LEU A 16 19.88 -12.28 -6.48
N PRO A 17 19.75 -12.40 -7.82
CA PRO A 17 20.85 -12.91 -8.65
C PRO A 17 22.11 -12.07 -8.46
N ALA A 18 23.24 -12.74 -8.23
CA ALA A 18 24.52 -12.07 -8.06
C ALA A 18 24.94 -11.36 -9.36
N GLY A 19 25.20 -10.05 -9.26
CA GLY A 19 25.71 -9.23 -10.35
C GLY A 19 27.19 -9.48 -10.66
N PRO A 20 27.73 -8.88 -11.74
CA PRO A 20 29.15 -9.03 -12.08
C PRO A 20 30.09 -8.47 -10.99
N GLY A 21 29.69 -7.44 -10.26
CA GLY A 21 30.45 -6.83 -9.16
C GLY A 21 30.64 -7.77 -8.00
N GLU A 22 29.55 -8.36 -7.49
CA GLU A 22 29.56 -9.32 -6.39
C GLU A 22 30.37 -10.57 -6.73
N ARG A 23 30.24 -11.08 -7.95
CA ARG A 23 31.03 -12.24 -8.43
C ARG A 23 32.51 -11.94 -8.50
N ARG A 24 32.91 -10.75 -8.99
CA ARG A 24 34.33 -10.33 -9.03
C ARG A 24 34.89 -10.18 -7.62
N LEU A 25 34.14 -9.57 -6.71
CA LEU A 25 34.56 -9.39 -5.32
C LEU A 25 34.73 -10.73 -4.63
N ALA A 26 33.79 -11.65 -4.75
CA ALA A 26 33.87 -12.98 -4.18
C ALA A 26 35.06 -13.79 -4.75
N LEU A 27 35.24 -13.76 -6.08
CA LEU A 27 36.39 -14.39 -6.72
C LEU A 27 37.72 -13.80 -6.23
N GLY A 28 37.80 -12.46 -6.15
CA GLY A 28 38.99 -11.78 -5.57
C GLY A 28 39.27 -12.20 -4.12
N THR A 29 38.21 -12.35 -3.31
CA THR A 29 38.32 -12.84 -1.94
C THR A 29 38.84 -14.28 -1.89
N VAL A 30 38.33 -15.17 -2.73
CA VAL A 30 38.84 -16.57 -2.80
C VAL A 30 40.29 -16.62 -3.29
N LEU A 31 40.64 -15.82 -4.30
CA LEU A 31 42.03 -15.77 -4.81
C LEU A 31 42.98 -15.20 -3.77
N ALA A 32 42.61 -14.13 -3.05
CA ALA A 32 43.42 -13.60 -1.95
C ALA A 32 43.57 -14.62 -0.81
N SER A 33 42.50 -15.33 -0.44
CA SER A 33 42.54 -16.41 0.54
C SER A 33 43.43 -17.55 0.07
N ALA A 34 43.35 -17.96 -1.19
CA ALA A 34 44.22 -19.01 -1.75
C ALA A 34 45.71 -18.60 -1.75
N ALA A 35 46.01 -17.33 -2.05
CA ALA A 35 47.37 -16.82 -1.97
C ALA A 35 47.93 -16.86 -0.53
N LEU A 36 47.11 -16.39 0.45
CA LEU A 36 47.49 -16.48 1.88
C LEU A 36 47.65 -17.93 2.33
N PHE A 37 46.79 -18.84 1.89
CA PHE A 37 46.90 -20.28 2.14
C PHE A 37 48.22 -20.83 1.58
N ALA A 38 48.57 -20.53 0.33
CA ALA A 38 49.82 -20.98 -0.29
C ALA A 38 51.06 -20.50 0.49
N VAL A 39 51.03 -19.29 1.06
CA VAL A 39 52.10 -18.78 1.94
C VAL A 39 52.14 -19.52 3.28
N ALA A 40 50.96 -19.86 3.84
CA ALA A 40 50.87 -20.54 5.13
C ALA A 40 51.31 -22.04 5.08
N VAL A 41 51.09 -22.73 3.94
CA VAL A 41 51.38 -24.16 3.77
C VAL A 41 52.80 -24.55 4.14
N PRO A 42 53.87 -23.93 3.61
CA PRO A 42 55.26 -24.32 3.99
C PRO A 42 55.59 -24.05 5.45
N LEU A 43 54.88 -23.15 6.10
CA LEU A 43 55.07 -22.75 7.49
C LEU A 43 54.13 -23.50 8.44
N ALA A 44 53.19 -24.29 7.96
CA ALA A 44 52.13 -24.89 8.77
C ALA A 44 52.60 -25.71 9.94
N LYS A 45 53.78 -26.38 9.83
CA LYS A 45 54.37 -27.25 10.85
C LYS A 45 55.31 -26.53 11.81
N VAL A 46 55.52 -25.22 11.63
CA VAL A 46 56.43 -24.47 12.52
C VAL A 46 55.74 -24.27 13.88
N PRO A 47 56.35 -24.80 14.96
CA PRO A 47 55.75 -24.68 16.28
C PRO A 47 55.84 -23.24 16.79
N LEU A 48 54.79 -22.79 17.47
CA LEU A 48 54.72 -21.48 18.14
C LEU A 48 54.53 -21.68 19.64
N SER A 49 54.84 -20.66 20.42
CA SER A 49 54.53 -20.64 21.84
C SER A 49 53.02 -20.73 22.07
N PRO A 50 52.53 -21.56 23.02
CA PRO A 50 51.12 -21.69 23.30
C PRO A 50 50.51 -20.37 23.78
N VAL A 51 49.54 -19.82 23.02
CA VAL A 51 48.76 -18.66 23.40
C VAL A 51 47.39 -19.15 23.86
N PHE A 52 47.25 -19.44 25.14
CA PHE A 52 46.01 -20.01 25.69
C PHE A 52 44.78 -19.07 25.51
N ALA A 53 45.00 -17.75 25.59
CA ALA A 53 43.95 -16.78 25.38
C ALA A 53 43.38 -16.76 23.93
N PHE A 54 44.13 -17.30 22.94
CA PHE A 54 43.71 -17.29 21.55
C PHE A 54 42.40 -18.08 21.33
N ILE A 55 42.29 -19.27 21.94
CA ILE A 55 41.12 -20.15 21.73
C ILE A 55 39.82 -19.50 22.23
N PRO A 56 39.71 -19.01 23.50
CA PRO A 56 38.48 -18.38 23.96
C PRO A 56 38.14 -17.11 23.19
N VAL A 57 39.12 -16.28 22.84
CA VAL A 57 38.88 -15.04 22.06
C VAL A 57 38.35 -15.39 20.67
N TYR A 58 39.01 -16.27 19.95
CA TYR A 58 38.59 -16.74 18.64
C TYR A 58 37.19 -17.34 18.67
N GLN A 59 36.92 -18.26 19.61
CA GLN A 59 35.64 -18.95 19.68
C GLN A 59 34.49 -18.02 20.11
N SER A 60 34.76 -17.12 21.05
CA SER A 60 33.73 -16.12 21.41
C SER A 60 33.35 -15.25 20.24
N ALA A 61 34.31 -14.77 19.45
CA ALA A 61 34.04 -14.00 18.24
C ALA A 61 33.25 -14.81 17.21
N LEU A 62 33.60 -16.08 17.01
CA LEU A 62 32.93 -16.98 16.10
C LEU A 62 31.48 -17.25 16.53
N VAL A 63 31.26 -17.57 17.82
CA VAL A 63 29.91 -17.81 18.37
C VAL A 63 29.02 -16.59 18.19
N VAL A 64 29.53 -15.39 18.48
CA VAL A 64 28.77 -14.15 18.30
C VAL A 64 28.43 -13.93 16.83
N ASN A 65 29.39 -14.10 15.91
CA ASN A 65 29.15 -13.97 14.47
C ASN A 65 28.09 -14.95 13.99
N ASP A 66 28.19 -16.21 14.36
CA ASP A 66 27.27 -17.25 13.92
C ASP A 66 25.87 -17.07 14.52
N LEU A 67 25.75 -16.65 15.79
CA LEU A 67 24.47 -16.34 16.41
C LEU A 67 23.77 -15.16 15.73
N ILE A 68 24.50 -14.07 15.46
CA ILE A 68 23.92 -12.91 14.76
C ILE A 68 23.48 -13.34 13.36
N THR A 69 24.31 -14.10 12.65
CA THR A 69 23.97 -14.63 11.32
C THR A 69 22.73 -15.51 11.35
N ALA A 70 22.60 -16.41 12.33
CA ALA A 70 21.42 -17.25 12.51
C ALA A 70 20.16 -16.41 12.76
N VAL A 71 20.23 -15.42 13.65
CA VAL A 71 19.10 -14.52 13.96
C VAL A 71 18.67 -13.74 12.72
N LEU A 72 19.60 -13.18 11.95
CA LEU A 72 19.29 -12.44 10.72
C LEU A 72 18.63 -13.35 9.67
N LEU A 73 19.13 -14.59 9.50
CA LEU A 73 18.56 -15.56 8.57
C LEU A 73 17.16 -16.05 9.03
N PHE A 74 16.93 -16.27 10.34
CA PHE A 74 15.60 -16.54 10.87
C PHE A 74 14.65 -15.37 10.63
N GLY A 75 15.13 -14.13 10.77
CA GLY A 75 14.37 -12.93 10.43
C GLY A 75 13.98 -12.89 8.96
N GLN A 76 14.91 -13.18 8.05
CA GLN A 76 14.62 -13.27 6.61
C GLN A 76 13.64 -14.42 6.28
N PHE A 77 13.80 -15.58 6.92
CA PHE A 77 12.82 -16.66 6.83
C PHE A 77 11.42 -16.21 7.28
N GLY A 78 11.35 -15.42 8.35
CA GLY A 78 10.09 -14.84 8.84
C GLY A 78 9.31 -14.07 7.78
N ILE A 79 10.01 -13.45 6.83
CA ILE A 79 9.43 -12.64 5.74
C ILE A 79 9.27 -13.46 4.45
N LEU A 80 10.33 -14.15 4.01
CA LEU A 80 10.39 -14.85 2.72
C LEU A 80 9.78 -16.25 2.72
N ARG A 81 9.63 -16.87 3.89
CA ARG A 81 9.15 -18.26 4.07
C ARG A 81 9.99 -19.31 3.32
N SER A 82 11.26 -19.02 3.07
CA SER A 82 12.17 -19.91 2.36
C SER A 82 12.69 -21.02 3.27
N ARG A 83 12.37 -22.28 2.96
CA ARG A 83 12.88 -23.45 3.71
C ARG A 83 14.39 -23.55 3.64
N ALA A 84 14.98 -23.13 2.53
CA ALA A 84 16.43 -23.08 2.36
C ALA A 84 17.07 -22.14 3.39
N LEU A 85 16.53 -20.92 3.57
CA LEU A 85 17.01 -19.98 4.60
C LEU A 85 16.82 -20.53 6.01
N LEU A 86 15.72 -21.22 6.28
CA LEU A 86 15.47 -21.84 7.57
C LEU A 86 16.52 -22.91 7.92
N VAL A 87 16.86 -23.76 6.95
CA VAL A 87 17.91 -24.78 7.10
C VAL A 87 19.27 -24.12 7.32
N LEU A 88 19.61 -23.08 6.55
CA LEU A 88 20.87 -22.36 6.70
C LEU A 88 20.99 -21.65 8.06
N ALA A 89 19.89 -21.02 8.53
CA ALA A 89 19.84 -20.42 9.87
C ALA A 89 20.10 -21.46 10.97
N GLY A 90 19.49 -22.65 10.83
CA GLY A 90 19.77 -23.78 11.72
C GLY A 90 21.23 -24.21 11.68
N GLY A 91 21.87 -24.16 10.50
CA GLY A 91 23.30 -24.46 10.34
C GLY A 91 24.21 -23.50 11.11
N TYR A 92 23.95 -22.18 11.02
CA TYR A 92 24.71 -21.19 11.79
C TYR A 92 24.45 -21.31 13.31
N LEU A 93 23.23 -21.63 13.73
CA LEU A 93 22.96 -21.95 15.13
C LEU A 93 23.72 -23.21 15.59
N PHE A 94 23.80 -24.24 14.75
CA PHE A 94 24.53 -25.45 15.02
C PHE A 94 26.04 -25.14 15.21
N THR A 95 26.65 -24.34 14.31
CA THR A 95 28.04 -23.95 14.42
C THR A 95 28.30 -23.16 15.71
N ALA A 96 27.43 -22.23 16.08
CA ALA A 96 27.55 -21.47 17.32
C ALA A 96 27.52 -22.37 18.57
N LEU A 97 26.57 -23.33 18.63
CA LEU A 97 26.48 -24.28 19.74
C LEU A 97 27.69 -25.20 19.81
N MET A 98 28.12 -25.75 18.67
CA MET A 98 29.29 -26.64 18.62
C MET A 98 30.58 -25.91 18.97
N ALA A 99 30.80 -24.69 18.50
CA ALA A 99 31.93 -23.85 18.86
C ALA A 99 31.95 -23.54 20.36
N SER A 100 30.77 -23.23 20.96
CA SER A 100 30.65 -22.99 22.40
C SER A 100 31.06 -24.22 23.20
N VAL A 101 30.55 -25.39 22.86
CA VAL A 101 30.85 -26.64 23.55
C VAL A 101 32.32 -27.04 23.34
N HIS A 102 32.86 -26.87 22.12
CA HIS A 102 34.28 -27.12 21.84
C HIS A 102 35.18 -26.25 22.71
N GLY A 103 34.84 -24.97 22.93
CA GLY A 103 35.56 -24.06 23.82
C GLY A 103 35.53 -24.53 25.29
N LEU A 104 34.31 -24.88 25.77
CA LEU A 104 34.13 -25.35 27.14
C LEU A 104 34.90 -26.66 27.43
N THR A 105 35.03 -27.54 26.44
CA THR A 105 35.73 -28.83 26.56
C THR A 105 37.23 -28.76 26.26
N PHE A 106 37.75 -27.58 25.86
CA PHE A 106 39.15 -27.46 25.49
C PHE A 106 40.08 -27.61 26.72
N PRO A 107 41.06 -28.57 26.69
CA PRO A 107 41.92 -28.85 27.85
C PRO A 107 42.81 -27.65 28.20
N GLY A 108 42.88 -27.36 29.49
CA GLY A 108 43.71 -26.28 30.02
C GLY A 108 43.11 -24.88 29.96
N LEU A 109 41.86 -24.75 29.44
CA LEU A 109 41.21 -23.46 29.39
C LEU A 109 40.46 -23.14 30.69
N PHE A 110 39.52 -24.00 31.07
CA PHE A 110 38.68 -23.84 32.26
C PHE A 110 38.95 -24.91 33.33
N ALA A 111 39.46 -26.07 32.89
CA ALA A 111 39.87 -27.17 33.73
C ALA A 111 41.02 -27.94 33.03
N PRO A 112 41.87 -28.67 33.75
CA PRO A 112 43.00 -29.39 33.15
C PRO A 112 42.61 -30.33 32.01
N THR A 113 41.47 -31.01 32.13
CA THR A 113 40.91 -31.92 31.11
C THR A 113 39.82 -31.30 30.25
N GLY A 114 39.38 -30.04 30.52
CA GLY A 114 38.20 -29.40 29.98
C GLY A 114 36.95 -29.64 30.84
N LEU A 115 35.88 -28.90 30.58
CA LEU A 115 34.60 -29.06 31.26
C LEU A 115 33.75 -30.19 30.64
N LEU A 116 32.53 -30.40 31.17
CA LEU A 116 31.52 -31.35 30.68
C LEU A 116 31.94 -32.83 30.65
N GLY A 117 32.95 -33.21 31.45
CA GLY A 117 33.51 -34.58 31.46
C GLY A 117 34.32 -34.89 30.19
N ALA A 118 35.01 -33.88 29.66
CA ALA A 118 35.83 -34.02 28.47
C ALA A 118 36.98 -35.01 28.69
N GLY A 119 37.24 -35.85 27.69
CA GLY A 119 38.33 -36.80 27.65
C GLY A 119 39.33 -36.48 26.52
N PRO A 120 40.39 -37.32 26.34
CA PRO A 120 41.46 -37.07 25.38
C PRO A 120 41.01 -36.87 23.92
N GLN A 121 39.86 -37.46 23.54
CA GLN A 121 39.33 -37.43 22.18
C GLN A 121 38.26 -36.34 21.97
N THR A 122 37.70 -35.78 23.04
CA THR A 122 36.49 -34.98 23.03
C THR A 122 36.59 -33.76 22.12
N THR A 123 37.61 -32.91 22.31
CA THR A 123 37.75 -31.68 21.50
C THR A 123 38.04 -31.96 20.03
N ALA A 124 38.75 -33.02 19.72
CA ALA A 124 39.04 -33.41 18.34
C ALA A 124 37.76 -33.89 17.64
N TRP A 125 36.95 -34.73 18.32
CA TRP A 125 35.64 -35.16 17.75
C TRP A 125 34.66 -34.04 17.63
N LEU A 126 34.54 -33.13 18.61
CA LEU A 126 33.67 -31.97 18.51
C LEU A 126 34.04 -31.05 17.33
N TYR A 127 35.38 -30.88 17.09
CA TYR A 127 35.87 -30.16 15.92
C TYR A 127 35.43 -30.86 14.62
N MET A 128 35.56 -32.19 14.53
CA MET A 128 35.16 -32.95 13.34
C MET A 128 33.62 -32.93 13.11
N PHE A 129 32.81 -33.07 14.16
CA PHE A 129 31.36 -32.99 14.07
C PHE A 129 30.91 -31.61 13.62
N TRP A 130 31.50 -30.56 14.16
CA TRP A 130 31.20 -29.19 13.76
C TRP A 130 31.53 -28.96 12.29
N HIS A 131 32.76 -29.28 11.87
CA HIS A 131 33.22 -29.06 10.51
C HIS A 131 32.60 -30.03 9.48
N GLY A 132 32.06 -31.16 9.91
CA GLY A 132 31.28 -32.05 9.06
C GLY A 132 29.80 -31.68 8.98
N GLY A 133 29.22 -31.12 10.04
CA GLY A 133 27.81 -30.79 10.11
C GLY A 133 27.40 -29.60 9.23
N PHE A 134 28.20 -28.54 9.23
CA PHE A 134 27.87 -27.34 8.46
C PHE A 134 27.85 -27.56 6.94
N PRO A 135 28.78 -28.26 6.29
CA PRO A 135 28.67 -28.59 4.87
C PRO A 135 27.42 -29.37 4.51
N LEU A 136 26.93 -30.26 5.38
CA LEU A 136 25.64 -30.95 5.16
C LEU A 136 24.46 -29.99 5.13
N VAL A 137 24.47 -28.99 6.01
CA VAL A 137 23.45 -27.92 6.01
C VAL A 137 23.53 -27.10 4.72
N VAL A 138 24.74 -26.75 4.25
CA VAL A 138 24.95 -26.03 2.99
C VAL A 138 24.45 -26.83 1.78
N VAL A 139 24.66 -28.14 1.77
CA VAL A 139 24.06 -29.05 0.76
C VAL A 139 22.54 -29.01 0.85
N GLY A 140 21.96 -29.13 2.04
CA GLY A 140 20.52 -29.01 2.28
C GLY A 140 19.94 -27.69 1.76
N TYR A 141 20.59 -26.57 2.07
CA TYR A 141 20.26 -25.25 1.52
C TYR A 141 20.26 -25.25 0.00
N ALA A 142 21.35 -25.72 -0.64
CA ALA A 142 21.49 -25.72 -2.08
C ALA A 142 20.45 -26.59 -2.80
N LEU A 143 19.99 -27.67 -2.18
CA LEU A 143 18.95 -28.55 -2.72
C LEU A 143 17.53 -27.98 -2.58
N LEU A 144 17.29 -27.15 -1.55
CA LEU A 144 15.96 -26.58 -1.24
C LEU A 144 15.71 -25.26 -1.94
N LYS A 145 16.73 -24.45 -2.24
CA LYS A 145 16.59 -23.08 -2.74
C LYS A 145 15.76 -22.97 -4.05
N ASP A 146 15.86 -23.95 -4.94
CA ASP A 146 15.14 -23.94 -6.22
C ASP A 146 13.65 -24.27 -6.05
N ARG A 147 13.32 -25.11 -5.04
CA ARG A 147 11.93 -25.45 -4.69
C ARG A 147 11.20 -24.27 -4.08
N ASP A 148 11.89 -23.46 -3.30
CA ASP A 148 11.32 -22.27 -2.65
C ASP A 148 10.97 -21.15 -3.66
N ARG A 149 11.69 -21.07 -4.79
CA ARG A 149 11.39 -20.11 -5.87
C ARG A 149 10.06 -20.37 -6.56
N ALA A 150 9.62 -21.62 -6.60
CA ALA A 150 8.38 -22.05 -7.24
C ALA A 150 7.17 -22.01 -6.30
N ALA A 151 7.38 -21.84 -4.98
CA ALA A 151 6.31 -21.89 -3.98
C ALA A 151 5.64 -20.52 -3.79
N ALA A 152 4.29 -20.53 -3.68
CA ALA A 152 3.53 -19.34 -3.27
C ALA A 152 3.82 -18.99 -1.80
N PRO A 153 3.75 -17.71 -1.41
CA PRO A 153 3.96 -17.30 -0.02
C PRO A 153 2.90 -17.96 0.89
N ALA A 154 3.38 -18.68 1.89
CA ALA A 154 2.50 -19.40 2.82
C ALA A 154 1.93 -18.45 3.88
N ALA A 155 0.63 -18.55 4.11
CA ALA A 155 -0.12 -17.73 5.08
C ALA A 155 0.07 -18.15 6.57
N TRP A 156 0.90 -19.17 6.86
CA TRP A 156 1.11 -19.71 8.21
C TRP A 156 2.16 -18.94 9.02
N SER A 157 2.07 -19.02 10.35
CA SER A 157 3.05 -18.40 11.27
C SER A 157 4.44 -19.03 11.11
N PRO A 158 5.57 -18.25 11.10
CA PRO A 158 6.92 -18.79 10.99
C PRO A 158 7.42 -19.46 12.29
N TRP A 159 6.89 -19.02 13.43
CA TRP A 159 7.41 -19.36 14.74
C TRP A 159 7.48 -20.87 15.04
N PRO A 160 6.45 -21.67 14.74
CA PRO A 160 6.53 -23.13 14.97
C PRO A 160 7.68 -23.78 14.22
N ALA A 161 7.96 -23.35 12.97
CA ALA A 161 9.06 -23.91 12.18
C ALA A 161 10.44 -23.47 12.74
N VAL A 162 10.56 -22.22 13.15
CA VAL A 162 11.78 -21.71 13.81
C VAL A 162 12.05 -22.49 15.10
N LEU A 163 11.05 -22.62 15.97
CA LEU A 163 11.16 -23.35 17.23
C LEU A 163 11.52 -24.83 17.01
N ALA A 164 10.92 -25.47 16.01
CA ALA A 164 11.24 -26.83 15.64
C ALA A 164 12.71 -26.98 15.21
N VAL A 165 13.23 -26.10 14.36
CA VAL A 165 14.62 -26.12 13.94
C VAL A 165 15.56 -25.84 15.11
N VAL A 166 15.25 -24.87 15.96
CA VAL A 166 16.04 -24.58 17.18
C VAL A 166 16.08 -25.83 18.08
N ALA A 167 14.96 -26.48 18.32
CA ALA A 167 14.89 -27.68 19.12
C ALA A 167 15.71 -28.83 18.51
N VAL A 168 15.55 -29.09 17.20
CA VAL A 168 16.29 -30.15 16.50
C VAL A 168 17.79 -29.89 16.55
N VAL A 169 18.23 -28.67 16.29
CA VAL A 169 19.66 -28.29 16.32
C VAL A 169 20.24 -28.41 17.72
N THR A 170 19.50 -27.98 18.74
CA THR A 170 19.94 -28.09 20.15
C THR A 170 20.04 -29.55 20.57
N VAL A 171 19.06 -30.37 20.22
CA VAL A 171 19.11 -31.83 20.50
C VAL A 171 20.29 -32.50 19.75
N ALA A 172 20.51 -32.15 18.49
CA ALA A 172 21.63 -32.68 17.70
C ALA A 172 22.97 -32.29 18.30
N ALA A 173 23.18 -31.01 18.61
CA ALA A 173 24.43 -30.54 19.25
C ALA A 173 24.65 -31.17 20.63
N GLY A 174 23.58 -31.30 21.44
CA GLY A 174 23.64 -31.98 22.73
C GLY A 174 23.96 -33.46 22.59
N GLY A 175 23.34 -34.17 21.63
CA GLY A 175 23.62 -35.57 21.35
C GLY A 175 25.07 -35.83 20.90
N LEU A 176 25.59 -34.98 19.97
CA LEU A 176 26.97 -35.06 19.53
C LEU A 176 27.96 -34.75 20.67
N THR A 177 27.57 -33.80 21.54
CA THR A 177 28.38 -33.49 22.75
C THR A 177 28.43 -34.69 23.71
N LEU A 178 27.31 -35.33 23.98
CA LEU A 178 27.25 -36.52 24.82
C LEU A 178 28.05 -37.69 24.21
N LEU A 179 27.96 -37.86 22.89
CA LEU A 179 28.72 -38.87 22.18
C LEU A 179 30.24 -38.60 22.30
N ALA A 180 30.70 -37.36 22.13
CA ALA A 180 32.10 -36.98 22.23
C ALA A 180 32.65 -36.98 23.67
N THR A 181 31.81 -36.85 24.69
CA THR A 181 32.21 -36.85 26.12
C THR A 181 32.03 -38.22 26.74
N ARG A 182 30.79 -38.66 26.96
CA ARG A 182 30.48 -39.93 27.64
C ARG A 182 30.58 -41.15 26.72
N GLY A 183 30.25 -40.95 25.42
CA GLY A 183 30.26 -41.98 24.39
C GLY A 183 31.60 -42.16 23.67
N GLN A 184 32.69 -41.50 24.09
CA GLN A 184 33.96 -41.50 23.37
C GLN A 184 34.56 -42.90 23.16
N ALA A 185 34.24 -43.88 24.00
CA ALA A 185 34.68 -45.28 23.83
C ALA A 185 34.08 -45.93 22.55
N ALA A 186 32.96 -45.46 22.06
CA ALA A 186 32.33 -45.92 20.80
C ALA A 186 32.94 -45.24 19.56
N LEU A 187 33.75 -44.21 19.74
CA LEU A 187 34.39 -43.47 18.66
C LEU A 187 35.84 -43.94 18.46
N PRO A 188 36.34 -44.03 17.22
CA PRO A 188 37.76 -44.34 16.98
C PRO A 188 38.66 -43.29 17.65
N ALA A 189 39.82 -43.77 18.16
CA ALA A 189 40.83 -42.87 18.70
C ALA A 189 41.48 -42.09 17.55
N ILE A 190 41.17 -40.79 17.46
CA ILE A 190 41.70 -39.87 16.43
C ILE A 190 42.94 -39.08 16.91
N MET A 191 43.17 -39.05 18.23
CA MET A 191 44.35 -38.44 18.86
C MET A 191 45.14 -39.47 19.66
N ALA A 192 46.47 -39.40 19.58
CA ALA A 192 47.40 -40.12 20.45
C ALA A 192 48.33 -39.08 21.09
N GLY A 193 47.98 -38.65 22.32
CA GLY A 193 48.60 -37.49 22.93
C GLY A 193 48.32 -36.20 22.13
N GLN A 194 49.37 -35.58 21.62
CA GLN A 194 49.29 -34.40 20.77
C GLN A 194 49.37 -34.70 19.27
N HIS A 195 49.48 -35.97 18.86
CA HIS A 195 49.65 -36.38 17.47
C HIS A 195 48.36 -37.02 16.93
N TYR A 196 48.18 -36.91 15.61
CA TYR A 196 47.05 -37.51 14.89
C TYR A 196 47.28 -38.99 14.61
N THR A 197 46.22 -39.79 14.76
CA THR A 197 46.22 -41.22 14.41
C THR A 197 45.90 -41.42 12.91
N ALA A 198 46.05 -42.69 12.42
CA ALA A 198 45.61 -43.06 11.09
C ALA A 198 44.10 -42.85 10.90
N ALA A 199 43.28 -43.08 11.96
CA ALA A 199 41.86 -42.85 11.95
C ALA A 199 41.50 -41.36 11.74
N MET A 200 42.27 -40.44 12.32
CA MET A 200 42.11 -39.00 12.12
C MET A 200 42.26 -38.62 10.64
N ARG A 201 43.24 -39.17 9.95
CA ARG A 201 43.43 -38.90 8.50
C ARG A 201 42.22 -39.30 7.68
N LEU A 202 41.57 -40.42 8.00
CA LEU A 202 40.34 -40.86 7.32
C LEU A 202 39.19 -39.88 7.62
N VAL A 203 38.96 -39.56 8.89
CA VAL A 203 37.87 -38.65 9.33
C VAL A 203 38.03 -37.27 8.71
N VAL A 204 39.24 -36.70 8.76
CA VAL A 204 39.52 -35.38 8.13
C VAL A 204 39.30 -35.43 6.63
N SER A 205 39.74 -36.49 5.93
CA SER A 205 39.54 -36.63 4.50
C SER A 205 38.02 -36.68 4.14
N CYS A 206 37.22 -37.38 4.95
CA CYS A 206 35.75 -37.40 4.75
C CYS A 206 35.16 -36.01 4.95
N VAL A 207 35.52 -35.27 5.99
CA VAL A 207 35.02 -33.92 6.26
C VAL A 207 35.46 -32.94 5.14
N TRP A 208 36.72 -33.04 4.71
CA TRP A 208 37.25 -32.22 3.63
C TRP A 208 36.56 -32.48 2.29
N THR A 209 36.36 -33.78 1.95
CA THR A 209 35.58 -34.17 0.75
C THR A 209 34.15 -33.65 0.80
N LEU A 210 33.52 -33.65 1.99
CA LEU A 210 32.18 -33.13 2.18
C LEU A 210 32.10 -31.61 1.93
N CYS A 211 33.15 -30.87 2.39
CA CYS A 211 33.27 -29.43 2.10
C CYS A 211 33.42 -29.16 0.59
N LEU A 212 34.24 -29.93 -0.11
CA LEU A 212 34.39 -29.85 -1.55
C LEU A 212 33.08 -30.19 -2.28
N LEU A 213 32.38 -31.23 -1.84
CA LEU A 213 31.09 -31.62 -2.39
C LEU A 213 30.05 -30.51 -2.22
N ALA A 214 29.98 -29.89 -1.04
CA ALA A 214 29.10 -28.77 -0.79
C ALA A 214 29.39 -27.58 -1.75
N LEU A 215 30.69 -27.26 -1.93
CA LEU A 215 31.12 -26.22 -2.87
C LEU A 215 30.73 -26.54 -4.32
N VAL A 216 30.96 -27.78 -4.77
CA VAL A 216 30.58 -28.24 -6.13
C VAL A 216 29.08 -28.19 -6.33
N ILE A 217 28.29 -28.62 -5.35
CA ILE A 217 26.82 -28.56 -5.44
C ILE A 217 26.34 -27.11 -5.51
N LEU A 218 26.87 -26.20 -4.68
CA LEU A 218 26.57 -24.77 -4.77
C LEU A 218 26.91 -24.20 -6.14
N TRP A 219 28.09 -24.54 -6.68
CA TRP A 219 28.53 -24.10 -8.01
C TRP A 219 27.63 -24.61 -9.13
N TRP A 220 27.16 -25.83 -9.04
CA TRP A 220 26.32 -26.44 -10.10
C TRP A 220 24.88 -25.93 -10.08
N ARG A 221 24.33 -25.60 -8.91
CA ARG A 221 22.95 -25.12 -8.72
C ARG A 221 22.80 -23.65 -9.09
N ARG A 222 22.63 -23.39 -10.41
CA ARG A 222 22.40 -22.04 -10.96
C ARG A 222 20.91 -21.71 -11.05
N PRO A 223 20.50 -20.39 -11.10
CA PRO A 223 21.33 -19.19 -10.97
C PRO A 223 21.80 -18.95 -9.53
N HIS A 224 22.97 -18.30 -9.39
CA HIS A 224 23.53 -18.00 -8.07
C HIS A 224 22.93 -16.69 -7.54
N SER A 225 22.41 -16.71 -6.31
CA SER A 225 22.11 -15.51 -5.54
C SER A 225 23.39 -14.90 -4.94
N VAL A 226 23.27 -13.67 -4.43
CA VAL A 226 24.39 -13.05 -3.67
C VAL A 226 24.80 -13.94 -2.52
N LEU A 227 23.84 -14.51 -1.78
CA LEU A 227 24.11 -15.43 -0.66
C LEU A 227 24.84 -16.69 -1.12
N ASP A 228 24.47 -17.29 -2.27
CA ASP A 228 25.16 -18.46 -2.82
C ASP A 228 26.65 -18.18 -3.09
N VAL A 229 26.93 -17.02 -3.67
CA VAL A 229 28.31 -16.62 -4.01
C VAL A 229 29.16 -16.47 -2.75
N TRP A 230 28.60 -15.85 -1.70
CA TRP A 230 29.31 -15.72 -0.42
C TRP A 230 29.41 -17.03 0.35
N LEU A 231 28.41 -17.92 0.27
CA LEU A 231 28.53 -19.28 0.80
C LEU A 231 29.64 -20.08 0.10
N MET A 232 29.87 -19.88 -1.20
CA MET A 232 31.03 -20.49 -1.88
C MET A 232 32.34 -19.95 -1.33
N VAL A 233 32.45 -18.65 -1.00
CA VAL A 233 33.62 -18.07 -0.31
C VAL A 233 33.81 -18.72 1.05
N VAL A 234 32.73 -18.87 1.84
CA VAL A 234 32.77 -19.55 3.15
C VAL A 234 33.26 -20.98 3.01
N MET A 235 32.72 -21.75 2.10
CA MET A 235 33.11 -23.15 1.89
C MET A 235 34.58 -23.27 1.44
N SER A 236 35.07 -22.33 0.60
CA SER A 236 36.49 -22.27 0.22
C SER A 236 37.39 -21.98 1.43
N ALA A 237 36.98 -21.04 2.29
CA ALA A 237 37.74 -20.75 3.53
C ALA A 237 37.74 -21.94 4.49
N TRP A 238 36.63 -22.70 4.59
CA TRP A 238 36.58 -23.95 5.38
C TRP A 238 37.48 -25.05 4.84
N VAL A 239 37.57 -25.18 3.50
CA VAL A 239 38.55 -26.10 2.88
C VAL A 239 39.99 -25.74 3.29
N PHE A 240 40.33 -24.44 3.32
CA PHE A 240 41.66 -23.97 3.75
C PHE A 240 41.88 -24.14 5.26
N ASP A 241 40.85 -23.83 6.09
CA ASP A 241 40.92 -24.07 7.55
C ASP A 241 41.25 -25.52 7.86
N ILE A 242 40.44 -26.46 7.35
CA ILE A 242 40.64 -27.90 7.63
C ILE A 242 41.99 -28.37 7.11
N ALA A 243 42.41 -27.91 5.93
CA ALA A 243 43.71 -28.27 5.37
C ALA A 243 44.86 -27.81 6.29
N LEU A 244 44.83 -26.57 6.76
CA LEU A 244 45.87 -26.04 7.65
C LEU A 244 45.81 -26.63 9.06
N ALA A 245 44.62 -26.70 9.67
CA ALA A 245 44.46 -27.03 11.07
C ALA A 245 44.44 -28.54 11.37
N ALA A 246 44.26 -29.40 10.37
CA ALA A 246 44.06 -30.82 10.59
C ALA A 246 44.79 -31.74 9.59
N VAL A 247 45.32 -31.23 8.47
CA VAL A 247 46.04 -32.05 7.46
C VAL A 247 47.50 -31.66 7.37
N LEU A 248 47.82 -30.37 7.25
CA LEU A 248 49.14 -29.86 6.96
C LEU A 248 49.94 -29.51 8.21
N ASN A 249 49.29 -29.30 9.35
CA ASN A 249 49.94 -29.03 10.64
C ASN A 249 50.57 -30.29 11.23
N ALA A 250 51.45 -30.11 12.22
CA ALA A 250 52.08 -31.21 12.97
C ALA A 250 51.34 -31.53 14.29
N GLY A 251 50.56 -30.57 14.81
CA GLY A 251 49.84 -30.73 16.06
C GLY A 251 49.19 -29.42 16.55
N ARG A 252 49.00 -29.31 17.86
CA ARG A 252 48.48 -28.10 18.48
C ARG A 252 49.56 -27.02 18.60
N PHE A 253 49.18 -25.75 18.44
CA PHE A 253 50.03 -24.56 18.63
C PHE A 253 51.12 -24.36 17.57
N ASP A 254 50.99 -24.92 16.39
CA ASP A 254 51.78 -24.53 15.23
C ASP A 254 51.10 -23.46 14.37
N ILE A 255 51.80 -22.95 13.36
CA ILE A 255 51.27 -21.91 12.47
C ILE A 255 49.99 -22.41 11.77
N GLY A 256 49.92 -23.66 11.33
CA GLY A 256 48.75 -24.25 10.70
C GLY A 256 47.52 -24.24 11.61
N PHE A 257 47.73 -24.56 12.90
CA PHE A 257 46.68 -24.52 13.91
C PHE A 257 46.07 -23.11 14.08
N TYR A 258 46.89 -22.06 14.15
CA TYR A 258 46.44 -20.69 14.32
C TYR A 258 45.83 -20.14 13.01
N ALA A 259 46.51 -20.35 11.89
CA ALA A 259 46.08 -19.87 10.59
C ALA A 259 44.73 -20.45 10.17
N GLY A 260 44.51 -21.76 10.37
CA GLY A 260 43.23 -22.39 10.08
C GLY A 260 42.09 -21.72 10.84
N ARG A 261 42.25 -21.47 12.13
CA ARG A 261 41.22 -20.82 12.96
C ARG A 261 40.92 -19.38 12.55
N ILE A 262 41.92 -18.65 12.04
CA ILE A 262 41.69 -17.33 11.43
C ILE A 262 40.83 -17.46 10.19
N TYR A 263 41.04 -18.49 9.36
CA TYR A 263 40.15 -18.77 8.21
C TYR A 263 38.72 -19.08 8.63
N GLY A 264 38.53 -19.87 9.70
CA GLY A 264 37.19 -20.14 10.26
C GLY A 264 36.48 -18.88 10.70
N LEU A 265 37.17 -17.94 11.36
CA LEU A 265 36.61 -16.66 11.77
C LEU A 265 36.28 -15.77 10.57
N LEU A 266 37.16 -15.70 9.56
CA LEU A 266 36.89 -14.96 8.33
C LEU A 266 35.70 -15.54 7.60
N ALA A 267 35.59 -16.87 7.51
CA ALA A 267 34.45 -17.53 6.91
C ALA A 267 33.13 -17.13 7.56
N ALA A 268 33.04 -17.18 8.90
CA ALA A 268 31.84 -16.74 9.63
C ALA A 268 31.52 -15.26 9.39
N SER A 269 32.53 -14.40 9.26
CA SER A 269 32.36 -12.96 9.08
C SER A 269 31.86 -12.55 7.70
N PHE A 270 32.10 -13.32 6.64
CA PHE A 270 31.69 -12.96 5.27
C PHE A 270 30.17 -12.90 5.11
N VAL A 271 29.43 -13.94 5.51
CA VAL A 271 27.97 -13.96 5.40
C VAL A 271 27.35 -12.92 6.33
N LEU A 272 27.86 -12.81 7.56
CA LEU A 272 27.42 -11.77 8.50
C LEU A 272 27.56 -10.37 7.90
N GLY A 273 28.71 -10.05 7.29
CA GLY A 273 28.95 -8.76 6.66
C GLY A 273 27.93 -8.46 5.55
N VAL A 274 27.63 -9.45 4.69
CA VAL A 274 26.61 -9.30 3.63
C VAL A 274 25.24 -9.03 4.23
N LEU A 275 24.82 -9.80 5.24
CA LEU A 275 23.51 -9.64 5.86
C LEU A 275 23.38 -8.30 6.60
N LEU A 276 24.43 -7.82 7.25
CA LEU A 276 24.43 -6.51 7.92
C LEU A 276 24.32 -5.35 6.92
N ILE A 277 25.08 -5.41 5.81
CA ILE A 277 24.99 -4.41 4.73
C ILE A 277 23.57 -4.40 4.15
N GLU A 278 22.98 -5.57 3.93
CA GLU A 278 21.62 -5.71 3.45
C GLU A 278 20.60 -5.07 4.42
N HIS A 279 20.71 -5.39 5.71
CA HIS A 279 19.84 -4.80 6.74
C HIS A 279 19.94 -3.28 6.79
N GLY A 280 21.16 -2.75 6.70
CA GLY A 280 21.38 -1.31 6.63
C GLY A 280 20.72 -0.65 5.43
N ARG A 281 20.80 -1.28 4.24
CA ARG A 281 20.14 -0.80 3.02
C ARG A 281 18.61 -0.84 3.11
N LEU A 282 18.05 -1.93 3.65
CA LEU A 282 16.60 -2.05 3.87
C LEU A 282 16.09 -1.00 4.84
N TYR A 283 16.80 -0.80 5.95
CA TYR A 283 16.45 0.22 6.93
C TYR A 283 16.49 1.63 6.33
N ALA A 284 17.53 1.96 5.56
CA ALA A 284 17.63 3.26 4.89
C ALA A 284 16.47 3.49 3.90
N ARG A 285 16.09 2.47 3.12
CA ARG A 285 14.91 2.55 2.22
C ARG A 285 13.61 2.76 2.99
N LEU A 286 13.42 2.06 4.10
CA LEU A 286 12.23 2.21 4.94
C LEU A 286 12.11 3.64 5.50
N VAL A 287 13.22 4.19 6.02
CA VAL A 287 13.26 5.56 6.57
C VAL A 287 12.92 6.59 5.49
N THR A 288 13.49 6.45 4.28
CA THR A 288 13.21 7.38 3.16
C THR A 288 11.77 7.26 2.66
N ALA A 289 11.21 6.05 2.58
CA ALA A 289 9.82 5.84 2.19
C ALA A 289 8.84 6.47 3.19
N HIS A 290 9.05 6.24 4.49
CA HIS A 290 8.23 6.88 5.54
C HIS A 290 8.34 8.40 5.57
N ALA A 291 9.53 8.96 5.30
CA ALA A 291 9.71 10.40 5.19
C ALA A 291 8.94 10.98 3.99
N GLY A 292 8.92 10.27 2.86
CA GLY A 292 8.13 10.61 1.68
C GLY A 292 6.64 10.62 1.96
N GLU A 293 6.11 9.55 2.55
CA GLU A 293 4.69 9.42 2.91
C GLU A 293 4.22 10.53 3.87
N ARG A 294 5.04 10.86 4.88
CA ARG A 294 4.74 11.97 5.80
C ARG A 294 4.64 13.31 5.09
N ARG A 295 5.56 13.58 4.15
CA ARG A 295 5.53 14.83 3.35
C ARG A 295 4.27 14.91 2.49
N GLU A 296 3.90 13.83 1.85
CA GLU A 296 2.70 13.76 1.02
C GLU A 296 1.43 14.01 1.86
N ARG A 297 1.31 13.35 3.00
CA ARG A 297 0.18 13.58 3.94
C ARG A 297 0.11 15.04 4.42
N GLN A 298 1.25 15.66 4.73
CA GLN A 298 1.31 17.07 5.12
C GLN A 298 0.86 18.00 4.00
N LEU A 299 1.31 17.76 2.76
CA LEU A 299 0.88 18.53 1.59
C LEU A 299 -0.62 18.41 1.33
N VAL A 300 -1.18 17.21 1.44
CA VAL A 300 -2.63 17.00 1.30
C VAL A 300 -3.39 17.76 2.38
N GLN A 301 -2.94 17.70 3.63
CA GLN A 301 -3.59 18.44 4.72
C GLN A 301 -3.55 19.97 4.51
N LEU A 302 -2.40 20.51 4.10
CA LEU A 302 -2.26 21.94 3.80
C LEU A 302 -3.18 22.35 2.65
N ARG A 303 -3.22 21.59 1.55
CA ARG A 303 -4.11 21.85 0.42
C ARG A 303 -5.58 21.79 0.80
N THR A 304 -5.96 20.82 1.63
CA THR A 304 -7.33 20.70 2.11
C THR A 304 -7.71 21.89 2.98
N ALA A 305 -6.83 22.32 3.88
CA ALA A 305 -7.06 23.49 4.72
C ALA A 305 -7.19 24.79 3.90
N GLU A 306 -6.32 24.99 2.90
CA GLU A 306 -6.38 26.12 1.98
C GLU A 306 -7.69 26.17 1.19
N LEU A 307 -8.10 25.04 0.58
CA LEU A 307 -9.35 24.93 -0.14
C LEU A 307 -10.56 25.21 0.76
N THR A 308 -10.52 24.74 2.00
CA THR A 308 -11.59 24.98 2.97
C THR A 308 -11.67 26.47 3.32
N ALA A 309 -10.54 27.14 3.53
CA ALA A 309 -10.48 28.56 3.83
C ALA A 309 -11.02 29.39 2.65
N VAL A 310 -10.54 29.15 1.43
CA VAL A 310 -11.02 29.86 0.22
C VAL A 310 -12.51 29.66 0.01
N ASN A 311 -13.01 28.45 0.24
CA ASN A 311 -14.44 28.18 0.12
C ASN A 311 -15.24 28.95 1.18
N HIS A 312 -14.76 29.02 2.41
CA HIS A 312 -15.41 29.79 3.48
C HIS A 312 -15.43 31.31 3.16
N ASP A 313 -14.32 31.85 2.65
CA ASP A 313 -14.22 33.27 2.28
C ASP A 313 -15.16 33.63 1.12
N LEU A 314 -15.24 32.79 0.10
CA LEU A 314 -16.19 32.96 -1.01
C LEU A 314 -17.63 32.99 -0.55
N GLU A 315 -17.90 32.28 0.49
CA GLU A 315 -19.23 32.19 1.13
C GLU A 315 -19.60 33.42 1.91
N ALA A 316 -18.71 33.84 2.79
CA ALA A 316 -18.90 35.06 3.54
C ALA A 316 -19.10 36.26 2.60
N PHE A 317 -18.30 36.31 1.53
CA PHE A 317 -18.44 37.30 0.48
C PHE A 317 -19.83 37.26 -0.20
N SER A 318 -20.26 36.07 -0.66
CA SER A 318 -21.55 35.90 -1.33
C SER A 318 -22.73 36.30 -0.43
N TYR A 319 -22.67 35.97 0.87
CA TYR A 319 -23.68 36.33 1.85
C TYR A 319 -23.73 37.85 2.10
N SER A 320 -22.56 38.47 2.35
CA SER A 320 -22.47 39.92 2.62
C SER A 320 -22.95 40.74 1.45
N VAL A 321 -22.46 40.46 0.22
CA VAL A 321 -22.86 41.17 -1.00
C VAL A 321 -24.38 41.08 -1.22
N SER A 322 -24.97 39.91 -1.00
CA SER A 322 -26.41 39.75 -1.22
C SER A 322 -27.24 40.47 -0.17
N HIS A 323 -26.79 40.53 1.10
CA HIS A 323 -27.41 41.33 2.15
C HIS A 323 -27.38 42.82 1.80
N ASP A 324 -26.20 43.30 1.37
CA ASP A 324 -25.99 44.72 1.09
C ASP A 324 -26.71 45.21 -0.17
N LEU A 325 -26.98 44.29 -1.12
CA LEU A 325 -27.78 44.59 -2.30
C LEU A 325 -29.30 44.63 -2.02
N ARG A 326 -29.81 43.87 -1.02
CA ARG A 326 -31.26 43.87 -0.71
C ARG A 326 -31.74 45.18 -0.09
N ALA A 327 -30.96 45.83 0.75
CA ALA A 327 -31.37 47.04 1.44
C ALA A 327 -31.72 48.18 0.48
N PRO A 328 -30.83 48.57 -0.49
CA PRO A 328 -31.15 49.60 -1.46
C PRO A 328 -32.33 49.23 -2.37
N LEU A 329 -32.47 47.93 -2.77
CA LEU A 329 -33.59 47.50 -3.60
C LEU A 329 -34.92 47.61 -2.89
N ARG A 330 -34.98 47.26 -1.61
CA ARG A 330 -36.20 47.47 -0.78
C ARG A 330 -36.56 48.96 -0.66
N ALA A 331 -35.54 49.82 -0.52
CA ALA A 331 -35.77 51.26 -0.47
C ALA A 331 -36.35 51.80 -1.81
N VAL A 332 -35.77 51.39 -2.97
CA VAL A 332 -36.26 51.77 -4.29
C VAL A 332 -37.73 51.34 -4.46
N ARG A 333 -38.04 50.08 -4.12
CA ARG A 333 -39.40 49.55 -4.20
C ARG A 333 -40.36 50.30 -3.27
N GLY A 334 -39.94 50.59 -2.04
CA GLY A 334 -40.72 51.37 -1.07
C GLY A 334 -41.05 52.76 -1.61
N TYR A 335 -40.11 53.48 -2.20
CA TYR A 335 -40.35 54.80 -2.78
C TYR A 335 -41.28 54.71 -4.01
N VAL A 336 -41.16 53.69 -4.85
CA VAL A 336 -42.07 53.47 -5.99
C VAL A 336 -43.50 53.23 -5.50
N THR A 337 -43.67 52.38 -4.47
CA THR A 337 -44.99 52.14 -3.87
C THR A 337 -45.61 53.41 -3.30
N ILE A 338 -44.85 54.22 -2.55
CA ILE A 338 -45.32 55.52 -2.04
C ILE A 338 -45.76 56.45 -3.19
N LEU A 339 -44.94 56.51 -4.26
CA LEU A 339 -45.30 57.34 -5.44
C LEU A 339 -46.56 56.86 -6.14
N GLU A 340 -46.79 55.54 -6.20
CA GLU A 340 -48.03 54.96 -6.74
C GLU A 340 -49.22 55.22 -5.84
N GLU A 341 -49.07 55.11 -4.52
CA GLU A 341 -50.17 55.33 -3.55
C GLU A 341 -50.57 56.82 -3.46
N ASP A 342 -49.59 57.72 -3.30
CA ASP A 342 -49.82 59.12 -3.04
C ASP A 342 -50.13 59.94 -4.30
N PHE A 343 -49.54 59.56 -5.43
CA PHE A 343 -49.64 60.34 -6.68
C PHE A 343 -50.22 59.58 -7.87
N GLY A 344 -50.47 58.26 -7.75
CA GLY A 344 -50.86 57.38 -8.81
C GLY A 344 -52.15 57.88 -9.57
N ALA A 345 -53.10 58.51 -8.87
CA ALA A 345 -54.28 59.09 -9.48
C ALA A 345 -53.97 60.35 -10.33
N ARG A 346 -52.82 60.98 -10.15
CA ARG A 346 -52.37 62.20 -10.86
C ARG A 346 -51.33 61.90 -11.93
N LEU A 347 -50.84 60.64 -12.00
CA LEU A 347 -49.84 60.20 -12.97
C LEU A 347 -50.53 59.51 -14.14
N ASP A 348 -50.54 60.14 -15.26
CA ASP A 348 -51.13 59.61 -16.52
C ASP A 348 -50.02 59.24 -17.51
N GLY A 349 -50.27 58.21 -18.34
CA GLY A 349 -49.44 57.86 -19.48
C GLY A 349 -47.99 57.38 -19.10
N GLU A 350 -46.99 58.02 -19.63
CA GLU A 350 -45.60 57.60 -19.58
C GLU A 350 -44.99 57.51 -18.14
N PRO A 351 -45.24 58.48 -17.21
CA PRO A 351 -44.75 58.38 -15.83
C PRO A 351 -45.28 57.15 -15.10
N ARG A 352 -46.56 56.77 -15.23
CA ARG A 352 -47.11 55.56 -14.62
C ARG A 352 -46.49 54.28 -15.20
N ARG A 353 -46.26 54.26 -16.52
CA ARG A 353 -45.58 53.17 -17.19
C ARG A 353 -44.12 53.00 -16.68
N LEU A 354 -43.41 54.13 -16.51
CA LEU A 354 -42.03 54.10 -15.99
C LEU A 354 -41.96 53.61 -14.55
N LEU A 355 -42.88 53.98 -13.67
CA LEU A 355 -42.94 53.45 -12.30
C LEU A 355 -43.16 51.94 -12.29
N GLY A 356 -44.07 51.42 -13.12
CA GLY A 356 -44.22 49.97 -13.29
C GLY A 356 -42.96 49.26 -13.77
N VAL A 357 -42.24 49.85 -14.73
CA VAL A 357 -40.94 49.31 -15.19
C VAL A 357 -39.91 49.28 -14.08
N ILE A 358 -39.83 50.34 -13.27
CA ILE A 358 -38.84 50.39 -12.14
C ILE A 358 -39.22 49.31 -11.11
N GLN A 359 -40.50 49.19 -10.77
CA GLN A 359 -41.00 48.18 -9.82
C GLN A 359 -40.66 46.75 -10.28
N ASP A 360 -40.91 46.43 -11.55
CA ASP A 360 -40.62 45.12 -12.13
C ASP A 360 -39.11 44.82 -12.15
N ARG A 361 -38.28 45.82 -12.47
CA ARG A 361 -36.83 45.67 -12.45
C ARG A 361 -36.30 45.46 -11.04
N ALA A 362 -36.83 46.17 -10.04
CA ALA A 362 -36.46 45.99 -8.64
C ALA A 362 -36.84 44.59 -8.14
N ARG A 363 -38.09 44.12 -8.42
CA ARG A 363 -38.50 42.73 -8.07
C ARG A 363 -37.61 41.68 -8.72
N ARG A 364 -37.26 41.90 -9.98
CA ARG A 364 -36.39 40.96 -10.71
C ARG A 364 -34.97 40.91 -10.12
N MET A 365 -34.42 42.05 -9.67
CA MET A 365 -33.09 42.04 -9.00
C MET A 365 -33.18 41.34 -7.63
N GLU A 366 -34.23 41.54 -6.88
CA GLU A 366 -34.47 40.84 -5.62
C GLU A 366 -34.49 39.31 -5.83
N GLN A 367 -35.21 38.83 -6.84
CA GLN A 367 -35.28 37.41 -7.19
C GLN A 367 -33.93 36.84 -7.63
N LEU A 368 -33.14 37.60 -8.43
CA LEU A 368 -31.81 37.18 -8.83
C LEU A 368 -30.85 37.00 -7.63
N ILE A 369 -30.93 37.89 -6.65
CA ILE A 369 -30.16 37.82 -5.42
C ILE A 369 -30.58 36.62 -4.57
N GLU A 370 -31.88 36.34 -4.45
CA GLU A 370 -32.38 35.18 -3.73
C GLU A 370 -32.00 33.88 -4.38
N ASP A 371 -32.12 33.78 -5.71
CA ASP A 371 -31.71 32.60 -6.47
C ASP A 371 -30.19 32.34 -6.36
N LEU A 372 -29.36 33.39 -6.39
CA LEU A 372 -27.90 33.29 -6.23
C LEU A 372 -27.52 32.78 -4.84
N LEU A 373 -28.19 33.31 -3.79
CA LEU A 373 -28.01 32.84 -2.42
C LEU A 373 -28.45 31.38 -2.25
N ALA A 374 -29.58 31.01 -2.83
CA ALA A 374 -30.07 29.63 -2.82
C ALA A 374 -29.04 28.70 -3.48
N PHE A 375 -28.54 29.09 -4.66
CA PHE A 375 -27.49 28.34 -5.37
C PHE A 375 -26.21 28.20 -4.56
N ALA A 376 -25.72 29.27 -3.89
CA ALA A 376 -24.53 29.22 -3.03
C ALA A 376 -24.73 28.31 -1.82
N ARG A 377 -25.92 28.32 -1.19
CA ARG A 377 -26.22 27.46 -0.03
C ARG A 377 -26.32 25.99 -0.37
N LEU A 378 -26.81 25.66 -1.59
CA LEU A 378 -26.96 24.28 -2.06
C LEU A 378 -25.65 23.49 -2.02
N GLY A 379 -24.49 24.15 -2.15
CA GLY A 379 -23.19 23.49 -2.09
C GLY A 379 -22.86 22.82 -0.75
N ARG A 380 -23.53 23.15 0.36
CA ARG A 380 -23.12 22.88 1.76
C ARG A 380 -24.06 22.07 2.60
N GLN A 381 -25.34 22.16 2.33
CA GLN A 381 -26.34 21.47 3.12
C GLN A 381 -26.06 19.97 3.08
N ARG A 382 -25.88 19.33 4.24
CA ARG A 382 -25.76 17.87 4.26
C ARG A 382 -27.02 17.28 3.66
N LEU A 383 -26.88 16.37 2.69
CA LEU A 383 -28.03 15.67 2.12
C LEU A 383 -28.68 14.81 3.19
N ALA A 384 -29.97 15.04 3.43
CA ALA A 384 -30.80 14.19 4.26
C ALA A 384 -31.41 13.09 3.37
N LEU A 385 -30.60 12.11 2.98
CA LEU A 385 -31.04 11.03 2.10
C LEU A 385 -32.08 10.17 2.80
N THR A 386 -33.26 10.11 2.20
CA THR A 386 -34.38 9.27 2.64
C THR A 386 -35.05 8.62 1.43
N SER A 387 -35.87 7.60 1.65
CA SER A 387 -36.71 7.02 0.57
C SER A 387 -37.90 7.93 0.26
N VAL A 388 -37.83 8.63 -0.85
CA VAL A 388 -38.82 9.65 -1.27
C VAL A 388 -39.77 9.06 -2.32
N PRO A 389 -41.09 9.08 -2.10
CA PRO A 389 -42.08 8.75 -3.14
C PRO A 389 -42.20 9.93 -4.11
N LEU A 390 -41.62 9.79 -5.32
CA LEU A 390 -41.62 10.89 -6.31
C LEU A 390 -43.01 11.25 -6.80
N ASP A 391 -43.94 10.30 -6.85
CA ASP A 391 -45.33 10.53 -7.23
C ASP A 391 -46.00 11.57 -6.34
N ASP A 392 -45.82 11.47 -5.02
CA ASP A 392 -46.39 12.40 -4.06
C ASP A 392 -45.70 13.76 -4.17
N LEU A 393 -44.38 13.79 -4.36
CA LEU A 393 -43.62 15.04 -4.47
C LEU A 393 -43.97 15.81 -5.75
N VAL A 394 -44.21 15.11 -6.87
CA VAL A 394 -44.71 15.74 -8.11
C VAL A 394 -46.11 16.30 -7.91
N ARG A 395 -47.03 15.54 -7.27
CA ARG A 395 -48.39 15.99 -6.99
C ARG A 395 -48.37 17.27 -6.14
N GLU A 396 -47.63 17.30 -5.07
CA GLU A 396 -47.44 18.46 -4.21
C GLU A 396 -46.88 19.67 -4.99
N SER A 397 -45.85 19.43 -5.83
CA SER A 397 -45.24 20.48 -6.66
C SER A 397 -46.21 21.05 -7.69
N VAL A 398 -47.05 20.22 -8.28
CA VAL A 398 -48.12 20.67 -9.21
C VAL A 398 -49.18 21.50 -8.49
N GLU A 399 -49.62 21.10 -7.29
CA GLU A 399 -50.56 21.86 -6.48
C GLU A 399 -49.99 23.26 -6.13
N ASP A 400 -48.72 23.32 -5.69
CA ASP A 400 -48.05 24.58 -5.37
C ASP A 400 -47.94 25.53 -6.59
N LEU A 401 -47.84 24.99 -7.79
CA LEU A 401 -47.70 25.74 -9.03
C LEU A 401 -49.06 26.07 -9.72
N ARG A 402 -50.21 25.49 -9.31
CA ARG A 402 -51.52 25.77 -9.88
C ARG A 402 -51.87 27.27 -9.94
N PRO A 403 -51.60 28.08 -8.92
CA PRO A 403 -51.90 29.53 -8.98
C PRO A 403 -51.13 30.26 -10.09
N THR A 404 -49.98 29.73 -10.54
CA THR A 404 -49.17 30.36 -11.61
C THR A 404 -49.69 30.08 -13.02
N CYS A 405 -50.72 29.25 -13.14
CA CYS A 405 -51.35 28.96 -14.44
C CYS A 405 -52.24 30.10 -14.95
N ASP A 406 -52.47 31.20 -14.22
CA ASP A 406 -53.24 32.39 -14.62
C ASP A 406 -54.61 32.05 -15.18
N GLY A 407 -55.33 31.08 -14.62
CA GLY A 407 -56.65 30.63 -15.07
C GLY A 407 -56.62 29.81 -16.37
N ARG A 408 -55.51 29.51 -16.96
CA ARG A 408 -55.33 28.63 -18.12
C ARG A 408 -55.48 27.15 -17.73
N GLU A 409 -56.09 26.40 -18.64
CA GLU A 409 -56.13 24.94 -18.50
C GLU A 409 -54.79 24.35 -18.94
N VAL A 410 -54.06 23.76 -17.96
CA VAL A 410 -52.83 23.03 -18.19
C VAL A 410 -53.07 21.58 -17.81
N THR A 411 -52.87 20.67 -18.75
CA THR A 411 -53.04 19.22 -18.54
C THR A 411 -51.71 18.64 -18.04
N PHE A 412 -51.73 18.01 -16.87
CA PHE A 412 -50.60 17.29 -16.32
C PHE A 412 -50.80 15.78 -16.44
N ASN A 413 -49.94 15.10 -17.22
CA ASN A 413 -49.92 13.66 -17.38
C ASN A 413 -48.75 13.11 -16.56
N VAL A 414 -49.02 12.44 -15.44
CA VAL A 414 -47.98 11.90 -14.55
C VAL A 414 -48.04 10.38 -14.59
N GLU A 415 -46.98 9.76 -15.09
CA GLU A 415 -46.79 8.31 -15.05
C GLU A 415 -46.28 7.86 -13.66
N PRO A 416 -46.44 6.58 -13.28
CA PRO A 416 -45.90 6.07 -12.03
C PRO A 416 -44.37 6.21 -11.99
N LEU A 417 -43.85 6.96 -11.02
CA LEU A 417 -42.40 7.26 -10.89
C LEU A 417 -41.70 6.35 -9.89
N GLY A 418 -42.42 5.94 -8.83
CA GLY A 418 -41.91 5.10 -7.78
C GLY A 418 -41.09 5.85 -6.70
N ARG A 419 -40.17 5.16 -6.05
CA ARG A 419 -39.40 5.72 -4.94
C ARG A 419 -37.94 5.89 -5.33
N VAL A 420 -37.30 6.92 -4.80
CA VAL A 420 -35.87 7.21 -4.97
C VAL A 420 -35.20 7.49 -3.62
N GLU A 421 -33.89 7.32 -3.53
CA GLU A 421 -33.11 7.83 -2.42
C GLU A 421 -32.70 9.28 -2.68
N GLY A 422 -33.10 10.19 -1.79
CA GLY A 422 -32.79 11.60 -1.96
C GLY A 422 -33.24 12.47 -0.81
N ASP A 423 -32.88 13.75 -0.87
CA ASP A 423 -33.35 14.79 0.04
C ASP A 423 -34.68 15.34 -0.47
N PRO A 424 -35.81 15.16 0.26
CA PRO A 424 -37.12 15.55 -0.22
C PRO A 424 -37.24 17.05 -0.55
N ALA A 425 -36.61 17.92 0.25
CA ALA A 425 -36.67 19.36 0.06
C ALA A 425 -35.93 19.79 -1.23
N LEU A 426 -34.77 19.21 -1.46
CA LEU A 426 -33.99 19.49 -2.66
C LEU A 426 -34.61 18.89 -3.93
N LEU A 427 -35.17 17.68 -3.84
CA LEU A 427 -35.89 17.07 -4.97
C LEU A 427 -37.16 17.83 -5.30
N LYS A 428 -37.89 18.35 -4.30
CA LYS A 428 -39.03 19.27 -4.53
C LYS A 428 -38.59 20.52 -5.28
N GLN A 429 -37.43 21.09 -4.93
CA GLN A 429 -36.89 22.26 -5.64
C GLN A 429 -36.54 21.95 -7.10
N VAL A 430 -36.02 20.74 -7.42
CA VAL A 430 -35.81 20.28 -8.80
C VAL A 430 -37.14 20.28 -9.55
N LEU A 431 -38.16 19.62 -8.99
CA LEU A 431 -39.49 19.49 -9.62
C LEU A 431 -40.16 20.85 -9.83
N VAL A 432 -40.15 21.73 -8.83
CA VAL A 432 -40.72 23.08 -8.93
C VAL A 432 -40.03 23.89 -10.03
N ASN A 433 -38.71 23.80 -10.18
CA ASN A 433 -37.98 24.48 -11.24
C ASN A 433 -38.34 23.93 -12.64
N LEU A 434 -38.38 22.60 -12.79
CA LEU A 434 -38.67 21.97 -14.08
C LEU A 434 -40.17 22.18 -14.48
N LEU A 435 -41.09 21.92 -13.57
CA LEU A 435 -42.55 22.11 -13.81
C LEU A 435 -42.90 23.58 -14.03
N GLY A 436 -42.29 24.48 -13.24
CA GLY A 436 -42.47 25.91 -13.42
C GLY A 436 -41.99 26.40 -14.80
N ASN A 437 -40.90 25.87 -15.30
CA ASN A 437 -40.42 26.11 -16.65
C ASN A 437 -41.40 25.56 -17.70
N ALA A 438 -41.92 24.35 -17.53
CA ALA A 438 -42.91 23.75 -18.44
C ALA A 438 -44.21 24.60 -18.53
N ILE A 439 -44.73 25.03 -17.38
CA ILE A 439 -45.93 25.92 -17.35
C ILE A 439 -45.65 27.25 -18.06
N LYS A 440 -44.47 27.83 -17.81
CA LYS A 440 -44.08 29.12 -18.40
C LYS A 440 -43.93 29.04 -19.92
N PHE A 441 -43.22 28.03 -20.44
CA PHE A 441 -42.93 27.93 -21.87
C PHE A 441 -44.09 27.40 -22.71
N THR A 442 -45.14 26.85 -22.07
CA THR A 442 -46.41 26.48 -22.73
C THR A 442 -47.46 27.63 -22.77
N ARG A 443 -47.08 28.87 -22.38
CA ARG A 443 -48.02 29.99 -22.26
C ARG A 443 -48.81 30.30 -23.58
N SER A 444 -48.21 30.02 -24.72
CA SER A 444 -48.82 30.22 -26.05
C SER A 444 -49.50 28.97 -26.63
N ARG A 445 -49.61 27.88 -25.89
CA ARG A 445 -50.16 26.61 -26.35
C ARG A 445 -51.59 26.38 -25.86
N HIS A 446 -52.41 25.84 -26.74
CA HIS A 446 -53.80 25.41 -26.45
C HIS A 446 -54.02 24.05 -27.16
N PRO A 447 -54.14 22.93 -26.47
CA PRO A 447 -53.93 22.75 -25.02
C PRO A 447 -52.46 22.86 -24.61
N ALA A 448 -52.20 23.35 -23.37
CA ALA A 448 -50.90 23.25 -22.72
C ALA A 448 -50.79 21.87 -22.06
N VAL A 449 -49.75 21.12 -22.39
CA VAL A 449 -49.56 19.75 -21.90
C VAL A 449 -48.17 19.63 -21.26
N VAL A 450 -48.13 19.09 -20.04
CA VAL A 450 -46.89 18.77 -19.30
C VAL A 450 -46.92 17.30 -18.91
N GLU A 451 -45.92 16.55 -19.31
CA GLU A 451 -45.79 15.13 -19.03
C GLU A 451 -44.64 14.90 -18.07
N VAL A 452 -44.86 14.08 -17.04
CA VAL A 452 -43.80 13.63 -16.09
C VAL A 452 -43.77 12.12 -16.09
N GLY A 453 -42.62 11.55 -16.34
CA GLY A 453 -42.50 10.11 -16.43
C GLY A 453 -41.07 9.60 -16.13
N ARG A 454 -40.91 8.31 -16.31
CA ARG A 454 -39.60 7.65 -16.20
C ARG A 454 -39.29 6.79 -17.42
N ARG A 455 -38.04 6.74 -17.80
CA ARG A 455 -37.52 5.90 -18.89
C ARG A 455 -36.42 5.01 -18.35
N ALA A 456 -36.41 3.74 -18.76
CA ALA A 456 -35.27 2.85 -18.47
C ALA A 456 -34.03 3.30 -19.27
N GLU A 457 -32.89 3.43 -18.62
CA GLU A 457 -31.60 3.63 -19.27
C GLU A 457 -30.73 2.36 -19.26
N THR A 458 -29.77 2.31 -20.17
CA THR A 458 -28.71 1.31 -20.19
C THR A 458 -27.93 1.38 -18.87
N GLU A 459 -27.81 0.26 -18.12
CA GLU A 459 -27.16 0.08 -16.81
C GLU A 459 -28.09 0.03 -15.59
N GLY A 460 -29.43 -0.11 -15.79
CA GLY A 460 -30.34 -0.33 -14.67
C GLY A 460 -30.73 0.93 -13.87
N ALA A 461 -30.25 2.11 -14.25
CA ALA A 461 -30.69 3.39 -13.71
C ALA A 461 -31.95 3.89 -14.44
N ALA A 462 -32.90 4.49 -13.70
CA ALA A 462 -34.04 5.14 -14.31
C ALA A 462 -33.73 6.63 -14.55
N ALA A 463 -34.01 7.13 -15.74
CA ALA A 463 -34.05 8.56 -16.01
C ALA A 463 -35.50 9.07 -15.85
N TYR A 464 -35.67 10.09 -15.03
CA TYR A 464 -36.91 10.82 -14.87
C TYR A 464 -36.96 11.97 -15.86
N TYR A 465 -38.13 12.30 -16.36
CA TYR A 465 -38.29 13.41 -17.30
C TYR A 465 -39.49 14.29 -16.99
N VAL A 466 -39.34 15.56 -17.35
CA VAL A 466 -40.43 16.53 -17.46
C VAL A 466 -40.43 17.04 -18.90
N ARG A 467 -41.54 16.82 -19.62
CA ARG A 467 -41.72 17.18 -21.01
C ARG A 467 -42.87 18.21 -21.14
N ASP A 468 -42.65 19.21 -21.95
CA ASP A 468 -43.67 20.20 -22.31
C ASP A 468 -43.86 20.28 -23.83
N ASN A 469 -45.04 20.75 -24.28
CA ASN A 469 -45.32 21.03 -25.68
C ASN A 469 -45.12 22.53 -26.02
N GLY A 470 -44.23 23.23 -25.31
CA GLY A 470 -44.05 24.67 -25.38
C GLY A 470 -43.24 25.17 -26.57
N ALA A 471 -42.57 26.32 -26.36
CA ALA A 471 -41.81 27.01 -27.41
C ALA A 471 -40.58 26.22 -27.89
N GLY A 472 -39.99 25.35 -27.04
CA GLY A 472 -38.76 24.65 -27.34
C GLY A 472 -37.54 25.57 -27.47
N PHE A 473 -36.37 24.98 -27.77
CA PHE A 473 -35.12 25.71 -28.00
C PHE A 473 -34.22 24.97 -28.97
N ASP A 474 -33.19 25.67 -29.49
CA ASP A 474 -32.20 25.12 -30.40
C ASP A 474 -31.29 24.13 -29.67
N ARG A 475 -31.22 22.89 -30.15
CA ARG A 475 -30.40 21.79 -29.61
C ARG A 475 -28.90 22.14 -29.50
N ALA A 476 -28.37 22.95 -30.42
CA ALA A 476 -26.97 23.36 -30.39
C ALA A 476 -26.59 24.16 -29.12
N ARG A 477 -27.58 24.65 -28.38
CA ARG A 477 -27.38 25.42 -27.16
C ARG A 477 -27.66 24.64 -25.87
N ALA A 478 -28.03 23.35 -25.97
CA ALA A 478 -28.45 22.52 -24.84
C ALA A 478 -27.38 22.42 -23.74
N GLU A 479 -26.11 22.35 -24.09
CA GLU A 479 -24.98 22.24 -23.11
C GLU A 479 -24.85 23.48 -22.21
N LYS A 480 -25.27 24.66 -22.69
CA LYS A 480 -25.18 25.91 -21.92
C LYS A 480 -26.43 26.19 -21.05
N LEU A 481 -27.50 25.39 -21.17
CA LEU A 481 -28.75 25.56 -20.46
C LEU A 481 -28.64 25.59 -18.94
N PHE A 482 -27.71 24.79 -18.41
CA PHE A 482 -27.53 24.61 -16.97
C PHE A 482 -26.54 25.62 -16.36
N GLY A 483 -25.98 26.51 -17.17
CA GLY A 483 -25.13 27.58 -16.70
C GLY A 483 -25.89 28.63 -15.91
N VAL A 484 -25.27 29.25 -14.90
CA VAL A 484 -25.86 30.32 -14.11
C VAL A 484 -26.09 31.55 -14.99
N PHE A 485 -27.28 32.18 -14.90
CA PHE A 485 -27.72 33.35 -15.69
C PHE A 485 -27.87 33.10 -17.20
N GLN A 486 -27.90 31.85 -17.64
CA GLN A 486 -28.15 31.53 -19.06
C GLN A 486 -29.64 31.63 -19.40
N ARG A 487 -29.97 32.27 -20.53
CA ARG A 487 -31.30 32.46 -21.05
C ARG A 487 -31.33 32.31 -22.58
N PHE A 488 -32.34 31.59 -23.12
CA PHE A 488 -32.44 31.28 -24.54
C PHE A 488 -33.59 32.01 -25.21
N HIS A 489 -34.57 32.48 -24.44
CA HIS A 489 -35.66 33.32 -24.90
C HIS A 489 -35.49 34.76 -24.42
N SER A 490 -36.03 35.73 -25.18
CA SER A 490 -35.92 37.15 -24.82
C SER A 490 -36.71 37.47 -23.53
N ALA A 491 -36.28 38.52 -22.82
CA ALA A 491 -36.96 38.94 -21.60
C ALA A 491 -38.39 39.44 -21.84
N ALA A 492 -38.69 39.77 -23.08
CA ALA A 492 -40.03 40.21 -23.50
C ALA A 492 -40.99 39.03 -23.74
N GLU A 493 -40.43 37.84 -24.07
CA GLU A 493 -41.27 36.65 -24.36
C GLU A 493 -41.51 35.82 -23.11
N PHE A 494 -40.49 35.60 -22.27
CA PHE A 494 -40.66 34.77 -21.06
C PHE A 494 -39.85 35.35 -19.89
N GLU A 495 -40.47 35.39 -18.72
CA GLU A 495 -39.84 35.82 -17.47
C GLU A 495 -38.84 34.77 -16.93
N GLY A 496 -37.86 35.20 -16.12
CA GLY A 496 -37.00 34.28 -15.38
C GLY A 496 -35.56 34.84 -15.16
N THR A 497 -34.90 34.29 -14.17
CA THR A 497 -33.56 34.69 -13.72
C THR A 497 -32.41 33.96 -14.40
N GLY A 498 -32.67 32.77 -14.95
CA GLY A 498 -31.65 31.89 -15.53
C GLY A 498 -30.83 31.13 -14.51
N VAL A 499 -31.26 31.04 -13.25
CA VAL A 499 -30.61 30.29 -12.17
C VAL A 499 -31.30 28.95 -11.90
N GLY A 500 -32.58 28.83 -12.20
CA GLY A 500 -33.39 27.63 -11.86
C GLY A 500 -32.82 26.32 -12.40
N LEU A 501 -32.35 26.29 -13.66
CA LEU A 501 -31.73 25.09 -14.24
C LEU A 501 -30.34 24.80 -13.69
N ALA A 502 -29.57 25.80 -13.29
CA ALA A 502 -28.30 25.60 -12.58
C ALA A 502 -28.52 24.99 -11.18
N ILE A 503 -29.63 25.38 -10.51
CA ILE A 503 -30.06 24.74 -9.26
C ILE A 503 -30.38 23.26 -9.50
N VAL A 504 -31.14 22.95 -10.56
CA VAL A 504 -31.49 21.56 -10.94
C VAL A 504 -30.22 20.75 -11.13
N GLN A 505 -29.29 21.24 -11.94
CA GLN A 505 -28.01 20.55 -12.17
C GLN A 505 -27.26 20.30 -10.85
N ARG A 506 -27.08 21.33 -10.03
CA ARG A 506 -26.36 21.25 -8.77
C ARG A 506 -26.97 20.25 -7.79
N VAL A 507 -28.29 20.22 -7.69
CA VAL A 507 -29.01 19.28 -6.82
C VAL A 507 -28.85 17.85 -7.33
N VAL A 508 -29.07 17.62 -8.63
CA VAL A 508 -28.94 16.28 -9.23
C VAL A 508 -27.52 15.74 -9.12
N GLU A 509 -26.49 16.55 -9.43
CA GLU A 509 -25.08 16.17 -9.28
C GLU A 509 -24.72 15.82 -7.83
N ARG A 510 -25.25 16.55 -6.85
CA ARG A 510 -25.05 16.24 -5.43
C ARG A 510 -25.67 14.91 -5.01
N HIS A 511 -26.75 14.50 -5.66
CA HIS A 511 -27.35 13.18 -5.48
C HIS A 511 -26.63 12.08 -6.29
N GLY A 512 -25.51 12.42 -6.98
CA GLY A 512 -24.76 11.46 -7.81
C GLY A 512 -25.43 11.14 -9.15
N GLY A 513 -26.40 11.96 -9.58
CA GLY A 513 -27.08 11.86 -10.85
C GLY A 513 -26.50 12.77 -11.94
N ARG A 514 -27.13 12.75 -13.10
CA ARG A 514 -26.86 13.66 -14.24
C ARG A 514 -28.12 14.28 -14.76
N VAL A 515 -28.04 15.46 -15.40
CA VAL A 515 -29.15 16.15 -16.02
C VAL A 515 -28.81 16.51 -17.46
N TRP A 516 -29.81 16.42 -18.36
CA TRP A 516 -29.70 16.86 -19.76
C TRP A 516 -31.06 17.25 -20.29
N ALA A 517 -31.08 17.82 -21.50
CA ALA A 517 -32.32 18.22 -22.13
C ALA A 517 -32.31 17.93 -23.64
N GLU A 518 -33.48 17.64 -24.18
CA GLU A 518 -33.76 17.46 -25.60
C GLU A 518 -34.88 18.42 -26.01
N SER A 519 -34.71 19.12 -27.14
CA SER A 519 -35.69 20.06 -27.63
C SER A 519 -35.50 20.37 -29.11
N ALA A 520 -36.58 20.82 -29.74
CA ALA A 520 -36.57 21.47 -31.05
C ALA A 520 -37.45 22.72 -31.03
N PRO A 521 -37.10 23.78 -31.74
CA PRO A 521 -37.90 25.00 -31.79
C PRO A 521 -39.35 24.73 -32.25
N GLY A 522 -40.32 25.12 -31.44
CA GLY A 522 -41.74 24.92 -31.72
C GLY A 522 -42.30 23.54 -31.35
N GLU A 523 -41.48 22.57 -30.92
CA GLU A 523 -41.91 21.20 -30.60
C GLU A 523 -41.93 20.92 -29.08
N GLY A 524 -41.57 21.92 -28.26
CA GLY A 524 -41.45 21.77 -26.82
C GLY A 524 -40.06 21.31 -26.35
N ALA A 525 -39.96 21.00 -25.08
CA ALA A 525 -38.70 20.55 -24.45
C ALA A 525 -38.93 19.36 -23.52
N THR A 526 -37.90 18.52 -23.39
CA THR A 526 -37.86 17.41 -22.42
C THR A 526 -36.58 17.53 -21.60
N PHE A 527 -36.75 17.68 -20.30
CA PHE A 527 -35.64 17.71 -19.33
C PHE A 527 -35.56 16.38 -18.63
N TYR A 528 -34.39 15.77 -18.67
CA TYR A 528 -34.11 14.47 -18.05
C TYR A 528 -33.17 14.63 -16.86
N PHE A 529 -33.36 13.82 -15.83
CA PHE A 529 -32.41 13.67 -14.74
C PHE A 529 -32.37 12.25 -14.21
N THR A 530 -31.23 11.82 -13.74
CA THR A 530 -31.08 10.53 -13.07
C THR A 530 -30.86 10.75 -11.58
N LEU A 531 -31.28 9.78 -10.77
CA LEU A 531 -30.99 9.71 -9.33
C LEU A 531 -30.53 8.28 -9.03
N PRO A 532 -29.64 8.07 -8.05
CA PRO A 532 -29.29 6.72 -7.61
C PRO A 532 -30.58 6.04 -7.14
N GLY A 533 -30.94 4.94 -7.79
CA GLY A 533 -32.20 4.24 -7.52
C GLY A 533 -32.12 3.44 -6.23
N ALA A 534 -33.25 3.36 -5.53
CA ALA A 534 -33.46 2.44 -4.40
C ALA A 534 -33.40 0.93 -4.79
N ASN A 535 -33.17 0.60 -6.05
CA ASN A 535 -33.03 -0.77 -6.57
C ASN A 535 -31.60 -1.31 -6.55
N GLY A 536 -30.70 -0.76 -5.71
CA GLY A 536 -29.33 -1.23 -5.49
C GLY A 536 -29.15 -2.03 -4.19
N ALA A 537 -30.20 -2.41 -3.49
CA ALA A 537 -30.10 -3.42 -2.45
C ALA A 537 -29.81 -4.78 -3.10
N ARG A 538 -28.54 -5.11 -3.34
CA ARG A 538 -28.11 -6.48 -3.54
C ARG A 538 -28.58 -7.27 -2.34
N ASP A 539 -29.36 -8.28 -2.62
CA ASP A 539 -29.68 -9.38 -1.73
C ASP A 539 -28.35 -10.02 -1.24
N GLU A 540 -27.81 -9.51 -0.12
CA GLU A 540 -26.77 -10.18 0.65
C GLU A 540 -27.44 -11.20 1.56
N ARG A 541 -28.11 -12.20 0.95
CA ARG A 541 -28.47 -13.47 1.59
C ARG A 541 -28.41 -14.59 0.55
N SER A 542 -27.22 -15.15 0.38
CA SER A 542 -27.00 -16.53 -0.06
C SER A 542 -25.61 -16.96 0.42
#